data_322dad6cdabb4dc26d19f4206ba7804d
#
_entry.id   322dad6cdabb4dc26d19f4206ba7804d
#
_cell.length_a   1.000
_cell.length_b   1.000
_cell.length_c   1.000
_cell.angle_alpha   90.00
_cell.angle_beta   90.00
_cell.angle_gamma   90.00
#
_symmetry.space_group_name_H-M   'P 1'
#
loop_
_entity.id
_entity.type
_entity.pdbx_description
1 polymer ?
#
loop_
_entity_poly.entity_id
_entity_poly.type
_entity_poly.pdbx_seq_one_letter_code
_entity_poly.pdbx_strand_id
1 'polypeptide(L)'
;MRRLSALVLIALIVMPIQASASTGSLWDDARISDESGMLSGTIGGLSIDLSNTTYAVSTSGILDMPSIVEVYTATWCSNCVKTEQALDDATADLEVTRIHYHRHLYETLDPFGSNSTDSRWVETYGAGSLLSTERSVTSSEGGVIKIPGTERSAPSNVFDGERMYTGISTKSNSLLTDYSTALALGSSHPFATNGSISLEVSASVTLPVNNQSENHTGEIVDYSFQWDISLWSEADFPWEVNSWLMFVEHNAHYPEGSNGKVNYSHVLHEAVNIGDGHEGSIAFAPPEPWDGDDMSVVMVVDWESHGGPNGENSLPAPGVATLLCMLAALVPRRQRDSELLQ
;
A
#
# COMPACT_ATOMS: atom_id res chain seq x y z
N MET A 1 -49.55 -11.86 -18.45
CA MET A 1 -48.46 -12.53 -17.72
C MET A 1 -47.08 -12.19 -18.28
N ARG A 2 -46.82 -12.10 -19.59
CA ARG A 2 -45.49 -11.76 -20.16
C ARG A 2 -44.94 -10.34 -19.81
N ARG A 3 -45.82 -9.37 -19.53
CA ARG A 3 -45.41 -7.99 -19.18
C ARG A 3 -44.94 -7.85 -17.72
N LEU A 4 -45.43 -8.68 -16.81
CA LEU A 4 -45.01 -8.68 -15.41
C LEU A 4 -43.63 -9.28 -15.24
N SER A 5 -43.26 -10.29 -16.02
CA SER A 5 -41.94 -10.94 -15.99
C SER A 5 -40.82 -10.01 -16.47
N ALA A 6 -41.10 -9.12 -17.43
CA ALA A 6 -40.14 -8.15 -17.93
C ALA A 6 -39.83 -7.05 -16.89
N LEU A 7 -40.85 -6.60 -16.14
CA LEU A 7 -40.67 -5.60 -15.08
C LEU A 7 -39.88 -6.14 -13.88
N VAL A 8 -40.07 -7.40 -13.50
CA VAL A 8 -39.34 -8.07 -12.44
C VAL A 8 -37.86 -8.27 -12.84
N LEU A 9 -37.60 -8.60 -14.11
CA LEU A 9 -36.21 -8.76 -14.60
C LEU A 9 -35.44 -7.43 -14.62
N ILE A 10 -36.10 -6.33 -14.97
CA ILE A 10 -35.52 -4.99 -14.95
C ILE A 10 -35.22 -4.55 -13.52
N ALA A 11 -36.11 -4.84 -12.56
CA ALA A 11 -35.90 -4.52 -11.15
C ALA A 11 -34.71 -5.31 -10.54
N LEU A 12 -34.49 -6.56 -10.96
CA LEU A 12 -33.38 -7.40 -10.51
C LEU A 12 -32.02 -6.96 -11.09
N ILE A 13 -31.99 -6.32 -12.26
CA ILE A 13 -30.75 -5.83 -12.88
C ILE A 13 -30.32 -4.46 -12.28
N VAL A 14 -31.26 -3.67 -11.76
CA VAL A 14 -30.97 -2.34 -11.20
C VAL A 14 -30.51 -2.41 -9.73
N MET A 15 -30.90 -3.42 -8.96
CA MET A 15 -30.54 -3.54 -7.54
C MET A 15 -29.03 -3.72 -7.25
N PRO A 16 -28.25 -4.50 -8.02
CA PRO A 16 -26.82 -4.64 -7.71
C PRO A 16 -25.97 -3.40 -8.05
N ILE A 17 -26.46 -2.53 -8.96
CA ILE A 17 -25.69 -1.32 -9.35
C ILE A 17 -25.75 -0.22 -8.27
N GLN A 18 -26.82 -0.12 -7.53
CA GLN A 18 -26.93 0.86 -6.45
C GLN A 18 -26.12 0.48 -5.20
N ALA A 19 -25.92 -0.81 -4.94
CA ALA A 19 -25.06 -1.27 -3.85
C ALA A 19 -23.56 -1.00 -4.11
N SER A 20 -23.14 -1.08 -5.37
CA SER A 20 -21.75 -0.80 -5.76
C SER A 20 -21.40 0.70 -5.73
N ALA A 21 -22.34 1.59 -6.02
CA ALA A 21 -22.10 3.04 -6.01
C ALA A 21 -22.01 3.62 -4.59
N SER A 22 -22.65 2.98 -3.60
CA SER A 22 -22.56 3.43 -2.21
C SER A 22 -21.30 2.95 -1.49
N THR A 23 -20.67 1.87 -1.97
CA THR A 23 -19.44 1.37 -1.40
C THR A 23 -18.23 2.21 -1.80
N GLY A 24 -18.14 2.74 -3.00
CA GLY A 24 -17.04 3.60 -3.44
C GLY A 24 -16.82 4.82 -2.53
N SER A 25 -17.87 5.48 -2.07
CA SER A 25 -17.76 6.67 -1.22
C SER A 25 -17.20 6.40 0.18
N LEU A 26 -17.42 5.20 0.75
CA LEU A 26 -16.92 4.87 2.08
C LEU A 26 -15.40 4.74 2.12
N TRP A 27 -14.79 4.28 1.04
CA TRP A 27 -13.33 4.11 0.95
C TRP A 27 -12.62 5.33 0.39
N ASP A 28 -13.31 6.22 -0.29
CA ASP A 28 -12.78 7.54 -0.65
C ASP A 28 -12.52 8.39 0.61
N ASP A 29 -13.32 8.21 1.67
CA ASP A 29 -13.09 8.83 2.98
C ASP A 29 -11.82 8.33 3.70
N ALA A 30 -11.23 7.23 3.26
CA ALA A 30 -9.94 6.72 3.78
C ALA A 30 -8.75 7.27 3.00
N ARG A 31 -8.97 7.95 1.87
CA ARG A 31 -7.91 8.49 1.04
C ARG A 31 -7.08 9.51 1.83
N ILE A 32 -5.78 9.32 1.78
CA ILE A 32 -4.83 10.31 2.29
C ILE A 32 -4.86 11.46 1.29
N SER A 33 -5.23 12.64 1.76
CA SER A 33 -5.24 13.87 0.96
C SER A 33 -4.55 14.96 1.74
N ASP A 34 -3.77 15.76 1.06
CA ASP A 34 -3.32 17.01 1.62
C ASP A 34 -4.34 18.14 1.35
N GLU A 35 -4.16 19.28 2.04
CA GLU A 35 -5.02 20.46 1.87
C GLU A 35 -4.90 21.07 0.46
N SER A 36 -3.86 20.74 -0.30
CA SER A 36 -3.60 21.25 -1.65
C SER A 36 -4.38 20.51 -2.74
N GLY A 37 -4.98 19.38 -2.41
CA GLY A 37 -5.65 18.50 -3.37
C GLY A 37 -4.67 17.73 -4.26
N MET A 38 -3.41 17.63 -3.86
CA MET A 38 -2.45 16.73 -4.50
C MET A 38 -2.88 15.28 -4.35
N LEU A 39 -2.61 14.49 -5.38
CA LEU A 39 -2.73 13.04 -5.32
C LEU A 39 -1.36 12.47 -5.08
N SER A 40 -1.27 11.53 -4.18
CA SER A 40 -0.05 10.79 -3.88
C SER A 40 -0.36 9.33 -3.64
N GLY A 41 0.64 8.50 -3.73
CA GLY A 41 0.54 7.08 -3.46
C GLY A 41 1.91 6.41 -3.55
N THR A 42 1.89 5.09 -3.47
CA THR A 42 3.08 4.26 -3.52
C THR A 42 2.93 3.21 -4.61
N ILE A 43 3.96 3.03 -5.41
CA ILE A 43 4.13 1.91 -6.31
C ILE A 43 5.25 1.08 -5.75
N GLY A 44 5.05 -0.21 -5.58
CA GLY A 44 6.14 -0.94 -5.04
C GLY A 44 5.85 -2.38 -4.71
N GLY A 45 6.75 -2.89 -3.88
CA GLY A 45 6.70 -4.27 -3.50
C GLY A 45 7.66 -5.15 -4.28
N LEU A 46 8.60 -4.57 -5.02
CA LEU A 46 9.64 -5.34 -5.69
C LEU A 46 10.63 -5.83 -4.64
N SER A 47 10.54 -7.10 -4.29
CA SER A 47 11.32 -7.71 -3.21
C SER A 47 12.42 -8.63 -3.73
N ILE A 48 13.57 -8.61 -3.06
CA ILE A 48 14.67 -9.57 -3.24
C ILE A 48 15.07 -10.08 -1.86
N ASP A 49 15.03 -11.41 -1.68
CA ASP A 49 15.56 -12.08 -0.50
C ASP A 49 17.09 -11.96 -0.47
N LEU A 50 17.63 -11.44 0.62
CA LEU A 50 19.08 -11.28 0.81
C LEU A 50 19.74 -12.52 1.44
N SER A 51 18.97 -13.48 1.94
CA SER A 51 19.50 -14.71 2.56
C SER A 51 20.35 -15.46 1.56
N ASN A 52 21.63 -15.54 1.82
CA ASN A 52 22.61 -16.23 0.94
C ASN A 52 22.66 -15.71 -0.52
N THR A 53 22.10 -14.55 -0.81
CA THR A 53 22.05 -13.97 -2.16
C THR A 53 23.35 -13.23 -2.47
N THR A 54 24.07 -13.69 -3.49
CA THR A 54 25.24 -12.99 -4.03
C THR A 54 24.92 -12.16 -5.27
N TYR A 55 23.85 -12.52 -6.01
CA TYR A 55 23.35 -11.79 -7.15
C TYR A 55 21.88 -12.15 -7.40
N ALA A 56 21.04 -11.15 -7.53
CA ALA A 56 19.64 -11.31 -7.92
C ALA A 56 19.12 -10.08 -8.68
N VAL A 57 18.15 -10.30 -9.55
CA VAL A 57 17.42 -9.24 -10.24
C VAL A 57 15.93 -9.52 -10.13
N SER A 58 15.17 -8.51 -9.76
CA SER A 58 13.72 -8.52 -9.77
C SER A 58 13.22 -7.40 -10.66
N THR A 59 12.28 -7.69 -11.57
CA THR A 59 11.70 -6.71 -12.49
C THR A 59 10.21 -6.98 -12.60
N SER A 60 9.41 -5.93 -12.50
CA SER A 60 7.96 -6.02 -12.70
C SER A 60 7.45 -4.88 -13.59
N GLY A 61 6.48 -5.20 -14.42
CA GLY A 61 5.63 -4.20 -15.06
C GLY A 61 4.67 -3.57 -14.06
N ILE A 62 4.25 -2.35 -14.32
CA ILE A 62 3.33 -1.61 -13.41
C ILE A 62 2.01 -2.36 -13.18
N LEU A 63 1.50 -3.07 -14.20
CA LEU A 63 0.26 -3.86 -14.07
C LEU A 63 0.41 -5.13 -13.23
N ASP A 64 1.64 -5.64 -13.15
CA ASP A 64 1.95 -6.88 -12.45
C ASP A 64 2.58 -6.61 -11.07
N MET A 65 2.68 -5.34 -10.69
CA MET A 65 3.25 -4.95 -9.41
C MET A 65 2.32 -5.38 -8.26
N PRO A 66 2.80 -6.11 -7.26
CA PRO A 66 2.00 -6.42 -6.08
C PRO A 66 1.53 -5.16 -5.38
N SER A 67 0.30 -5.18 -4.85
CA SER A 67 -0.14 -4.13 -3.92
C SER A 67 0.78 -4.09 -2.71
N ILE A 68 0.98 -2.90 -2.17
CA ILE A 68 1.79 -2.69 -0.97
C ILE A 68 0.91 -2.26 0.20
N VAL A 69 1.14 -2.86 1.37
CA VAL A 69 0.51 -2.43 2.61
C VAL A 69 1.58 -2.09 3.64
N GLU A 70 1.63 -0.82 3.99
CA GLU A 70 2.50 -0.31 5.04
C GLU A 70 1.72 -0.20 6.35
N VAL A 71 2.24 -0.83 7.41
CA VAL A 71 1.55 -0.98 8.70
C VAL A 71 2.35 -0.30 9.80
N TYR A 72 1.76 0.64 10.52
CA TYR A 72 2.36 1.19 11.73
C TYR A 72 1.83 0.45 12.96
N THR A 73 2.71 -0.25 13.66
CA THR A 73 2.39 -1.19 14.74
C THR A 73 3.30 -0.99 15.95
N ALA A 74 3.16 -1.83 16.96
CA ALA A 74 4.06 -1.87 18.11
C ALA A 74 3.95 -3.20 18.86
N THR A 75 5.03 -3.65 19.48
CA THR A 75 5.09 -4.91 20.25
C THR A 75 4.24 -4.90 21.54
N TRP A 76 3.77 -3.73 21.94
CA TRP A 76 2.86 -3.54 23.09
C TRP A 76 1.42 -3.22 22.70
N CYS A 77 1.10 -3.09 21.41
CA CYS A 77 -0.19 -2.64 20.91
C CYS A 77 -1.17 -3.81 20.73
N SER A 78 -2.08 -4.02 21.67
CA SER A 78 -3.08 -5.10 21.59
C SER A 78 -4.13 -4.90 20.48
N ASN A 79 -4.40 -3.65 20.07
CA ASN A 79 -5.30 -3.37 18.95
C ASN A 79 -4.63 -3.68 17.60
N CYS A 80 -3.31 -3.57 17.52
CA CYS A 80 -2.54 -3.91 16.32
C CYS A 80 -2.70 -5.40 15.97
N VAL A 81 -2.74 -6.27 16.96
CA VAL A 81 -2.97 -7.71 16.73
C VAL A 81 -4.28 -7.97 15.96
N LYS A 82 -5.34 -7.20 16.27
CA LYS A 82 -6.64 -7.33 15.59
C LYS A 82 -6.60 -6.84 14.15
N THR A 83 -5.89 -5.74 13.89
CA THR A 83 -5.76 -5.19 12.55
C THR A 83 -4.84 -6.05 11.69
N GLU A 84 -3.77 -6.58 12.25
CA GLU A 84 -2.88 -7.52 11.58
C GLU A 84 -3.60 -8.82 11.21
N GLN A 85 -4.41 -9.39 12.13
CA GLN A 85 -5.22 -10.58 11.84
C GLN A 85 -6.22 -10.31 10.68
N ALA A 86 -6.88 -9.17 10.70
CA ALA A 86 -7.80 -8.81 9.62
C ALA A 86 -7.06 -8.60 8.29
N LEU A 87 -5.82 -8.11 8.34
CA LEU A 87 -4.97 -7.98 7.17
C LEU A 87 -4.48 -9.35 6.67
N ASP A 88 -4.09 -10.27 7.56
CA ASP A 88 -3.75 -11.65 7.21
C ASP A 88 -4.92 -12.33 6.48
N ASP A 89 -6.14 -12.18 7.02
CA ASP A 89 -7.34 -12.74 6.40
C ASP A 89 -7.65 -12.10 5.03
N ALA A 90 -7.40 -10.78 4.88
CA ALA A 90 -7.66 -10.06 3.63
C ALA A 90 -6.64 -10.37 2.53
N THR A 91 -5.43 -10.76 2.90
CA THR A 91 -4.31 -11.01 1.96
C THR A 91 -4.04 -12.51 1.73
N ALA A 92 -4.79 -13.41 2.36
CA ALA A 92 -4.51 -14.86 2.38
C ALA A 92 -4.33 -15.49 0.99
N ASP A 93 -5.06 -15.00 -0.01
CA ASP A 93 -5.03 -15.50 -1.39
C ASP A 93 -4.46 -14.48 -2.40
N LEU A 94 -3.80 -13.41 -1.90
CA LEU A 94 -3.27 -12.33 -2.73
C LEU A 94 -1.76 -12.21 -2.56
N GLU A 95 -1.09 -11.88 -3.65
CA GLU A 95 0.31 -11.46 -3.60
C GLU A 95 0.36 -9.98 -3.19
N VAL A 96 0.76 -9.72 -1.95
CA VAL A 96 0.81 -8.39 -1.34
C VAL A 96 2.14 -8.23 -0.61
N THR A 97 2.83 -7.15 -0.90
CA THR A 97 4.02 -6.77 -0.14
C THR A 97 3.61 -6.06 1.14
N ARG A 98 4.10 -6.52 2.28
CA ARG A 98 3.79 -5.96 3.59
C ARG A 98 5.06 -5.44 4.25
N ILE A 99 4.96 -4.24 4.86
CA ILE A 99 6.06 -3.58 5.58
C ILE A 99 5.52 -3.07 6.90
N HIS A 100 6.07 -3.56 8.02
CA HIS A 100 5.61 -3.20 9.35
C HIS A 100 6.60 -2.25 10.02
N TYR A 101 6.18 -1.01 10.22
CA TYR A 101 6.88 0.04 10.95
C TYR A 101 6.59 -0.10 12.44
N HIS A 102 7.60 -0.27 13.22
CA HIS A 102 7.47 -0.34 14.67
C HIS A 102 7.66 1.02 15.31
N ARG A 103 6.87 1.30 16.32
CA ARG A 103 6.85 2.60 16.96
C ARG A 103 8.18 2.93 17.63
N HIS A 104 8.76 4.04 17.20
CA HIS A 104 9.99 4.61 17.71
C HIS A 104 9.71 6.03 18.21
N LEU A 105 10.51 6.55 19.13
CA LEU A 105 10.48 7.91 19.69
C LEU A 105 9.26 8.30 20.58
N TYR A 106 9.57 9.03 21.64
CA TYR A 106 8.74 9.77 22.60
C TYR A 106 7.80 8.94 23.48
N GLU A 107 7.56 7.70 23.21
CA GLU A 107 6.70 6.82 24.00
C GLU A 107 7.46 5.57 24.44
N THR A 108 6.77 4.46 24.62
CA THR A 108 7.41 3.19 24.90
C THR A 108 8.26 2.80 23.71
N LEU A 109 9.57 2.65 23.89
CA LEU A 109 10.47 2.20 22.85
C LEU A 109 10.06 0.80 22.39
N ASP A 110 9.96 0.64 21.08
CA ASP A 110 9.78 -0.65 20.45
C ASP A 110 11.16 -1.17 20.01
N PRO A 111 11.52 -2.44 20.25
CA PRO A 111 12.85 -2.95 19.93
C PRO A 111 13.17 -2.93 18.43
N PHE A 112 12.14 -2.99 17.59
CA PHE A 112 12.28 -3.01 16.13
C PHE A 112 12.24 -1.61 15.50
N GLY A 113 11.84 -0.58 16.26
CA GLY A 113 11.79 0.78 15.75
C GLY A 113 13.17 1.39 15.54
N SER A 114 13.33 2.18 14.49
CA SER A 114 14.54 2.96 14.21
C SER A 114 14.22 4.39 13.80
N ASN A 115 15.24 5.27 13.81
CA ASN A 115 15.05 6.65 13.37
C ASN A 115 14.70 6.74 11.88
N SER A 116 15.31 5.93 11.05
CA SER A 116 15.10 5.96 9.61
C SER A 116 13.68 5.50 9.24
N THR A 117 13.20 4.42 9.87
CA THR A 117 11.85 3.91 9.63
C THR A 117 10.79 4.90 10.10
N ASP A 118 11.02 5.54 11.24
CA ASP A 118 10.10 6.55 11.76
C ASP A 118 10.10 7.83 10.91
N SER A 119 11.28 8.29 10.44
CA SER A 119 11.38 9.41 9.51
C SER A 119 10.65 9.13 8.20
N ARG A 120 10.83 7.95 7.61
CA ARG A 120 10.12 7.54 6.39
C ARG A 120 8.59 7.61 6.58
N TRP A 121 8.08 7.08 7.70
CA TRP A 121 6.64 7.15 7.99
C TRP A 121 6.14 8.58 8.09
N VAL A 122 6.86 9.44 8.84
CA VAL A 122 6.47 10.83 9.05
C VAL A 122 6.55 11.64 7.76
N GLU A 123 7.60 11.45 6.97
CA GLU A 123 7.77 12.15 5.69
C GLU A 123 6.66 11.82 4.71
N THR A 124 6.24 10.55 4.65
CA THR A 124 5.25 10.11 3.66
C THR A 124 3.82 10.24 4.16
N TYR A 125 3.57 9.88 5.42
CA TYR A 125 2.21 9.74 5.95
C TYR A 125 1.86 10.70 7.09
N GLY A 126 2.84 11.47 7.58
CA GLY A 126 2.66 12.31 8.77
C GLY A 126 1.50 13.29 8.63
N ALA A 127 1.43 14.00 7.52
CA ALA A 127 0.34 14.95 7.23
C ALA A 127 -1.03 14.26 7.16
N GLY A 128 -1.11 13.12 6.43
CA GLY A 128 -2.33 12.32 6.34
C GLY A 128 -2.74 11.70 7.67
N SER A 129 -1.77 11.28 8.48
CA SER A 129 -2.00 10.75 9.83
C SER A 129 -2.60 11.79 10.75
N LEU A 130 -2.16 13.04 10.70
CA LEU A 130 -2.73 14.16 11.47
C LEU A 130 -4.19 14.40 11.13
N LEU A 131 -4.54 14.37 9.85
CA LEU A 131 -5.91 14.58 9.38
C LEU A 131 -6.83 13.41 9.76
N SER A 132 -6.33 12.19 9.74
CA SER A 132 -7.11 10.98 10.00
C SER A 132 -7.25 10.64 11.49
N THR A 133 -6.39 11.18 12.37
CA THR A 133 -6.29 10.80 13.78
C THR A 133 -6.61 11.93 14.76
N GLU A 134 -7.34 12.98 14.34
CA GLU A 134 -7.83 13.99 15.28
C GLU A 134 -8.60 13.29 16.40
N ARG A 135 -8.12 13.40 17.63
CA ARG A 135 -8.74 12.78 18.80
C ARG A 135 -9.18 13.81 19.82
N SER A 136 -10.27 13.49 20.49
CA SER A 136 -10.75 14.27 21.64
C SER A 136 -10.10 13.76 22.92
N VAL A 137 -9.50 14.65 23.68
CA VAL A 137 -9.02 14.35 25.03
C VAL A 137 -9.75 15.22 26.04
N THR A 138 -9.98 14.68 27.24
CA THR A 138 -10.56 15.46 28.35
C THR A 138 -9.41 16.24 28.99
N SER A 139 -9.55 17.56 29.01
CA SER A 139 -8.60 18.42 29.71
C SER A 139 -8.69 18.21 31.23
N SER A 140 -7.66 18.63 31.96
CA SER A 140 -7.64 18.61 33.43
C SER A 140 -8.78 19.43 34.07
N GLU A 141 -9.38 20.31 33.31
CA GLU A 141 -10.52 21.15 33.74
C GLU A 141 -11.89 20.55 33.36
N GLY A 142 -11.89 19.31 32.84
CA GLY A 142 -13.09 18.56 32.46
C GLY A 142 -13.70 18.96 31.10
N GLY A 143 -13.06 19.86 30.35
CA GLY A 143 -13.45 20.19 28.98
C GLY A 143 -12.92 19.15 27.98
N VAL A 144 -13.66 18.93 26.89
CA VAL A 144 -13.17 18.16 25.76
C VAL A 144 -12.42 19.08 24.83
N ILE A 145 -11.15 18.80 24.62
CA ILE A 145 -10.31 19.47 23.64
C ILE A 145 -9.96 18.50 22.51
N LYS A 146 -9.98 19.01 21.28
CA LYS A 146 -9.46 18.29 20.13
C LYS A 146 -7.97 18.59 20.04
N ILE A 147 -7.19 17.54 20.04
CA ILE A 147 -5.75 17.63 19.74
C ILE A 147 -5.52 17.06 18.35
N PRO A 148 -4.58 17.64 17.59
CA PRO A 148 -4.12 16.97 16.37
C PRO A 148 -3.76 15.55 16.72
N GLY A 149 -4.10 14.61 15.85
CA GLY A 149 -3.60 13.25 15.96
C GLY A 149 -2.08 13.30 16.02
N THR A 150 -1.49 12.31 16.64
CA THR A 150 -0.04 12.16 16.53
C THR A 150 0.26 11.77 15.08
N GLU A 151 1.31 12.31 14.51
CA GLU A 151 1.83 11.93 13.17
C GLU A 151 2.01 10.42 13.02
N ARG A 152 1.97 9.71 14.12
CA ARG A 152 2.16 8.27 14.28
C ARG A 152 1.12 7.72 15.23
N SER A 153 0.29 6.85 14.75
CA SER A 153 -0.75 6.21 15.57
C SER A 153 -0.84 4.72 15.25
N ALA A 154 -0.45 3.88 16.19
CA ALA A 154 -0.61 2.43 16.07
C ALA A 154 -1.99 1.99 16.58
N PRO A 155 -2.73 1.14 15.84
CA PRO A 155 -2.42 0.67 14.51
C PRO A 155 -2.82 1.66 13.42
N SER A 156 -2.03 1.75 12.34
CA SER A 156 -2.44 2.37 11.08
C SER A 156 -2.01 1.48 9.92
N ASN A 157 -2.90 1.27 8.95
CA ASN A 157 -2.62 0.48 7.76
C ASN A 157 -2.84 1.36 6.55
N VAL A 158 -1.81 1.46 5.69
CA VAL A 158 -1.83 2.25 4.47
C VAL A 158 -1.77 1.31 3.28
N PHE A 159 -2.72 1.43 2.38
CA PHE A 159 -2.86 0.62 1.17
C PHE A 159 -2.41 1.43 -0.05
N ASP A 160 -1.40 0.93 -0.75
CA ASP A 160 -0.79 1.53 -1.94
C ASP A 160 -0.41 3.02 -1.77
N GLY A 161 -0.07 3.41 -0.52
CA GLY A 161 0.23 4.80 -0.16
C GLY A 161 -0.96 5.77 -0.26
N GLU A 162 -2.15 5.31 -0.60
CA GLU A 162 -3.29 6.15 -0.95
C GLU A 162 -4.40 6.18 0.09
N ARG A 163 -4.59 5.09 0.86
CA ARG A 163 -5.69 4.96 1.81
C ARG A 163 -5.20 4.50 3.16
N MET A 164 -5.55 5.25 4.20
CA MET A 164 -5.16 4.98 5.57
C MET A 164 -6.35 4.60 6.44
N TYR A 165 -6.21 3.52 7.18
CA TYR A 165 -7.14 3.06 8.20
C TYR A 165 -6.45 3.06 9.55
N THR A 166 -6.87 3.93 10.44
CA THR A 166 -6.28 4.10 11.78
C THR A 166 -7.20 3.54 12.87
N GLY A 167 -6.62 2.78 13.80
CA GLY A 167 -7.35 2.15 14.89
C GLY A 167 -8.10 0.89 14.45
N ILE A 168 -9.10 0.51 15.25
CA ILE A 168 -9.95 -0.66 15.02
C ILE A 168 -11.38 -0.30 14.57
N SER A 169 -11.63 0.97 14.33
CA SER A 169 -12.93 1.43 13.82
C SER A 169 -13.08 1.08 12.36
N THR A 170 -14.23 0.54 11.99
CA THR A 170 -14.53 0.12 10.62
C THR A 170 -15.27 1.22 9.88
N LYS A 171 -15.07 1.33 8.58
CA LYS A 171 -15.88 2.14 7.66
C LYS A 171 -17.07 1.35 7.10
N SER A 172 -16.95 0.03 7.08
CA SER A 172 -17.99 -0.92 6.66
C SER A 172 -18.40 -1.85 7.81
N ASN A 173 -18.72 -3.09 7.50
CA ASN A 173 -19.17 -4.10 8.48
C ASN A 173 -18.02 -4.70 9.31
N SER A 174 -16.79 -4.70 8.79
CA SER A 174 -15.62 -5.29 9.45
C SER A 174 -14.32 -4.73 8.88
N LEU A 175 -13.23 -4.84 9.64
CA LEU A 175 -11.88 -4.54 9.15
C LEU A 175 -11.51 -5.39 7.93
N LEU A 176 -11.87 -6.68 7.93
CA LEU A 176 -11.65 -7.56 6.78
C LEU A 176 -12.32 -7.00 5.51
N THR A 177 -13.57 -6.53 5.61
CA THR A 177 -14.26 -5.94 4.46
C THR A 177 -13.59 -4.64 4.00
N ASP A 178 -13.17 -3.80 4.94
CA ASP A 178 -12.48 -2.55 4.64
C ASP A 178 -11.17 -2.82 3.89
N TYR A 179 -10.33 -3.71 4.40
CA TYR A 179 -9.03 -4.03 3.84
C TYR A 179 -9.14 -4.76 2.49
N SER A 180 -10.02 -5.74 2.38
CA SER A 180 -10.29 -6.42 1.10
C SER A 180 -10.78 -5.45 0.03
N THR A 181 -11.54 -4.42 0.41
CA THR A 181 -12.00 -3.41 -0.54
C THR A 181 -10.89 -2.45 -0.92
N ALA A 182 -10.04 -2.03 0.03
CA ALA A 182 -8.88 -1.20 -0.27
C ALA A 182 -7.93 -1.90 -1.26
N LEU A 183 -7.64 -3.18 -1.03
CA LEU A 183 -6.84 -4.02 -1.93
C LEU A 183 -7.48 -4.18 -3.31
N ALA A 184 -8.80 -4.39 -3.37
CA ALA A 184 -9.52 -4.53 -4.63
C ALA A 184 -9.59 -3.24 -5.46
N LEU A 185 -9.51 -2.07 -4.81
CA LEU A 185 -9.43 -0.78 -5.49
C LEU A 185 -8.05 -0.56 -6.12
N GLY A 186 -7.00 -1.08 -5.50
CA GLY A 186 -5.62 -0.92 -5.95
C GLY A 186 -5.15 0.53 -5.96
N SER A 187 -3.98 0.74 -6.55
CA SER A 187 -3.39 2.06 -6.75
C SER A 187 -4.07 2.84 -7.87
N SER A 188 -4.20 4.15 -7.68
CA SER A 188 -4.75 5.08 -8.67
C SER A 188 -3.67 5.90 -9.39
N HIS A 189 -2.43 5.39 -9.41
CA HIS A 189 -1.30 6.09 -10.03
C HIS A 189 -1.59 6.49 -11.49
N PRO A 190 -1.02 7.63 -11.96
CA PRO A 190 -1.30 8.15 -13.30
C PRO A 190 -0.44 7.52 -14.40
N PHE A 191 0.40 6.53 -14.07
CA PHE A 191 1.39 6.01 -15.00
C PHE A 191 0.82 5.05 -16.02
N ALA A 192 1.43 5.07 -17.21
CA ALA A 192 1.06 4.19 -18.30
C ALA A 192 1.36 2.72 -17.98
N THR A 193 0.51 1.83 -18.48
CA THR A 193 0.52 0.39 -18.17
C THR A 193 1.77 -0.36 -18.63
N ASN A 194 2.55 0.21 -19.54
CA ASN A 194 3.80 -0.35 -20.05
C ASN A 194 5.04 0.14 -19.29
N GLY A 195 4.86 0.86 -18.17
CA GLY A 195 5.93 1.19 -17.24
C GLY A 195 6.47 -0.06 -16.53
N SER A 196 7.70 0.05 -16.03
CA SER A 196 8.36 -1.03 -15.28
C SER A 196 9.32 -0.49 -14.23
N ILE A 197 9.54 -1.29 -13.20
CA ILE A 197 10.53 -1.05 -12.16
C ILE A 197 11.43 -2.28 -12.07
N SER A 198 12.73 -2.07 -11.91
CA SER A 198 13.73 -3.10 -11.76
C SER A 198 14.65 -2.81 -10.58
N LEU A 199 14.99 -3.85 -9.83
CA LEU A 199 15.98 -3.81 -8.77
C LEU A 199 16.97 -4.94 -9.00
N GLU A 200 18.26 -4.61 -8.98
CA GLU A 200 19.36 -5.55 -9.01
C GLU A 200 20.16 -5.47 -7.72
N VAL A 201 20.49 -6.61 -7.15
CA VAL A 201 21.32 -6.75 -5.97
C VAL A 201 22.54 -7.56 -6.30
N SER A 202 23.72 -7.07 -5.96
CA SER A 202 24.98 -7.80 -6.06
C SER A 202 25.79 -7.65 -4.76
N ALA A 203 26.26 -8.79 -4.23
CA ALA A 203 27.05 -8.82 -3.01
C ALA A 203 28.54 -8.92 -3.33
N SER A 204 29.37 -8.15 -2.63
CA SER A 204 30.82 -8.33 -2.64
C SER A 204 31.22 -9.27 -1.51
N VAL A 205 31.94 -10.32 -1.88
CA VAL A 205 32.42 -11.33 -0.93
C VAL A 205 33.90 -11.11 -0.71
N THR A 206 34.29 -10.77 0.53
CA THR A 206 35.72 -10.73 0.90
C THR A 206 36.17 -12.12 1.31
N LEU A 207 37.07 -12.71 0.52
CA LEU A 207 37.72 -13.95 0.90
C LEU A 207 38.79 -13.65 1.94
N PRO A 208 38.87 -14.38 3.05
CA PRO A 208 39.95 -14.21 4.02
C PRO A 208 41.28 -14.52 3.37
N VAL A 209 42.21 -13.58 3.51
CA VAL A 209 43.59 -13.69 3.00
C VAL A 209 44.43 -14.60 3.91
N ASN A 210 44.08 -15.89 4.02
CA ASN A 210 44.91 -16.84 4.73
C ASN A 210 45.05 -18.16 3.98
N ASN A 211 46.27 -18.42 3.60
CA ASN A 211 46.74 -19.48 2.70
C ASN A 211 46.69 -20.89 3.25
N GLN A 212 45.88 -21.28 4.20
CA GLN A 212 45.83 -22.68 4.66
C GLN A 212 44.48 -22.99 5.39
N SER A 213 43.47 -23.35 4.71
CA SER A 213 42.61 -24.55 4.93
C SER A 213 41.38 -24.55 4.01
N GLU A 214 41.05 -25.70 3.57
CA GLU A 214 39.91 -26.01 2.69
C GLU A 214 38.58 -25.80 3.47
N ASN A 215 37.72 -24.96 2.99
CA ASN A 215 36.38 -24.56 3.44
C ASN A 215 36.27 -23.15 4.07
N HIS A 216 36.65 -22.11 3.32
CA HIS A 216 36.27 -20.76 3.67
C HIS A 216 35.04 -20.37 2.83
N THR A 217 33.88 -20.32 3.46
CA THR A 217 32.78 -19.49 3.01
C THR A 217 33.25 -18.04 3.20
N GLY A 218 33.38 -17.28 2.11
CA GLY A 218 33.67 -15.84 2.20
C GLY A 218 32.52 -15.15 2.94
N GLU A 219 32.85 -14.15 3.75
CA GLU A 219 31.87 -13.31 4.41
C GLU A 219 31.42 -12.23 3.42
N ILE A 220 30.12 -12.06 3.26
CA ILE A 220 29.54 -10.95 2.49
C ILE A 220 29.80 -9.67 3.29
N VAL A 221 30.48 -8.69 2.69
CA VAL A 221 30.90 -7.47 3.39
C VAL A 221 30.03 -6.29 2.98
N ASP A 222 29.65 -6.20 1.70
CA ASP A 222 28.87 -5.12 1.16
C ASP A 222 27.91 -5.60 0.07
N TYR A 223 26.77 -4.91 -0.04
CA TYR A 223 25.84 -5.07 -1.14
C TYR A 223 25.83 -3.81 -2.02
N SER A 224 25.68 -4.00 -3.31
CA SER A 224 25.37 -2.95 -4.27
C SER A 224 23.95 -3.14 -4.77
N PHE A 225 23.14 -2.13 -4.65
CA PHE A 225 21.78 -2.06 -5.14
C PHE A 225 21.74 -1.16 -6.36
N GLN A 226 21.18 -1.63 -7.48
CA GLN A 226 20.99 -0.85 -8.69
C GLN A 226 19.53 -0.87 -9.05
N TRP A 227 18.99 0.26 -9.52
CA TRP A 227 17.59 0.37 -9.91
C TRP A 227 17.43 1.04 -11.26
N ASP A 228 16.34 0.68 -11.94
CA ASP A 228 15.85 1.32 -13.14
C ASP A 228 14.32 1.48 -13.02
N ILE A 229 13.83 2.70 -13.22
CA ILE A 229 12.43 3.09 -13.11
C ILE A 229 12.01 3.68 -14.45
N SER A 230 11.26 2.93 -15.23
CA SER A 230 10.69 3.34 -16.50
C SER A 230 9.21 3.68 -16.33
N LEU A 231 8.93 4.93 -15.94
CA LEU A 231 7.58 5.44 -15.74
C LEU A 231 7.33 6.64 -16.66
N TRP A 232 6.12 6.73 -17.18
CA TRP A 232 5.61 7.91 -17.85
C TRP A 232 4.11 8.01 -17.66
N SER A 233 3.59 9.23 -17.68
CA SER A 233 2.18 9.50 -17.53
C SER A 233 1.60 10.03 -18.84
N GLU A 234 0.40 9.58 -19.19
CA GLU A 234 -0.38 10.16 -20.29
C GLU A 234 -1.12 11.44 -19.85
N ALA A 235 -1.12 11.74 -18.55
CA ALA A 235 -1.75 12.92 -17.99
C ALA A 235 -0.84 14.15 -18.15
N ASP A 236 -1.43 15.27 -18.53
CA ASP A 236 -0.77 16.55 -18.79
C ASP A 236 -0.46 17.35 -17.51
N PHE A 237 -0.19 16.69 -16.40
CA PHE A 237 0.18 17.35 -15.16
C PHE A 237 1.52 16.82 -14.63
N PRO A 238 2.30 17.68 -13.97
CA PRO A 238 3.60 17.30 -13.44
C PRO A 238 3.42 16.28 -12.30
N TRP A 239 4.30 15.31 -12.30
CA TRP A 239 4.41 14.30 -11.25
C TRP A 239 5.88 14.13 -10.88
N GLU A 240 6.09 13.71 -9.64
CA GLU A 240 7.41 13.43 -9.08
C GLU A 240 7.40 12.04 -8.45
N VAL A 241 8.57 11.43 -8.37
CA VAL A 241 8.77 10.16 -7.65
C VAL A 241 9.88 10.33 -6.63
N ASN A 242 9.79 9.56 -5.55
CA ASN A 242 10.83 9.42 -4.55
C ASN A 242 10.95 7.95 -4.16
N SER A 243 12.12 7.38 -4.25
CA SER A 243 12.32 5.96 -4.14
C SER A 243 13.05 5.56 -2.87
N TRP A 244 12.75 4.38 -2.37
CA TRP A 244 13.26 3.86 -1.12
C TRP A 244 13.69 2.40 -1.27
N LEU A 245 14.73 2.02 -0.53
CA LEU A 245 15.06 0.64 -0.23
C LEU A 245 14.69 0.35 1.22
N MET A 246 13.78 -0.59 1.41
CA MET A 246 13.26 -1.01 2.70
C MET A 246 13.84 -2.37 3.07
N PHE A 247 14.52 -2.47 4.21
CA PHE A 247 15.11 -3.72 4.69
C PHE A 247 14.14 -4.37 5.69
N VAL A 248 13.52 -5.46 5.24
CA VAL A 248 12.40 -6.10 5.92
C VAL A 248 12.77 -7.53 6.31
N GLU A 249 12.71 -7.84 7.60
CA GLU A 249 12.81 -9.19 8.14
C GLU A 249 11.45 -9.87 8.09
N HIS A 250 11.40 -11.09 7.56
CA HIS A 250 10.13 -11.80 7.40
C HIS A 250 9.51 -12.24 8.71
N ASN A 251 10.33 -12.63 9.70
CA ASN A 251 9.83 -13.08 10.99
C ASN A 251 10.85 -12.87 12.10
N ALA A 252 10.58 -11.96 13.02
CA ALA A 252 11.38 -11.70 14.22
C ALA A 252 10.73 -12.32 15.46
N HIS A 253 11.48 -13.10 16.23
CA HIS A 253 11.01 -13.72 17.47
C HIS A 253 11.30 -12.84 18.68
N TYR A 254 10.25 -12.28 19.29
CA TYR A 254 10.35 -11.41 20.46
C TYR A 254 9.23 -11.68 21.46
N PRO A 255 9.41 -12.64 22.39
CA PRO A 255 8.40 -13.03 23.37
C PRO A 255 8.17 -12.01 24.50
N GLU A 256 9.03 -11.01 24.64
CA GLU A 256 8.94 -9.95 25.64
C GLU A 256 7.89 -8.89 25.29
N GLY A 257 7.31 -8.94 24.09
CA GLY A 257 6.22 -8.08 23.68
C GLY A 257 4.98 -8.24 24.56
N SER A 258 4.32 -7.14 24.90
CA SER A 258 3.17 -7.17 25.82
C SER A 258 1.81 -7.27 25.13
N ASN A 259 1.77 -7.35 23.80
CA ASN A 259 0.54 -7.50 23.02
C ASN A 259 0.06 -8.96 22.87
N GLY A 260 0.84 -9.93 23.38
CA GLY A 260 0.52 -11.35 23.35
C GLY A 260 1.06 -12.10 22.12
N LYS A 261 1.73 -11.44 21.20
CA LYS A 261 2.49 -12.07 20.10
C LYS A 261 3.89 -12.46 20.60
N VAL A 262 4.45 -13.48 20.00
CA VAL A 262 5.86 -13.89 20.19
C VAL A 262 6.66 -13.81 18.90
N ASN A 263 5.97 -13.75 17.76
CA ASN A 263 6.57 -13.59 16.45
C ASN A 263 5.95 -12.37 15.77
N TYR A 264 6.80 -11.56 15.13
CA TYR A 264 6.44 -10.36 14.42
C TYR A 264 6.90 -10.49 12.97
N SER A 265 5.97 -10.39 12.04
CA SER A 265 6.25 -10.57 10.62
C SER A 265 6.46 -9.23 9.91
N HIS A 266 7.25 -9.27 8.83
CA HIS A 266 7.48 -8.13 7.94
C HIS A 266 8.07 -6.89 8.63
N VAL A 267 8.96 -7.11 9.60
CA VAL A 267 9.57 -6.06 10.44
C VAL A 267 10.52 -5.21 9.61
N LEU A 268 10.25 -3.92 9.52
CA LEU A 268 11.12 -2.96 8.86
C LEU A 268 12.24 -2.50 9.81
N HIS A 269 13.49 -2.82 9.49
CA HIS A 269 14.67 -2.42 10.26
C HIS A 269 15.26 -1.11 9.80
N GLU A 270 15.30 -0.88 8.48
CA GLU A 270 15.93 0.31 7.89
C GLU A 270 15.15 0.76 6.66
N ALA A 271 15.07 2.09 6.46
CA ALA A 271 14.53 2.72 5.27
C ALA A 271 15.58 3.68 4.71
N VAL A 272 16.03 3.42 3.49
CA VAL A 272 17.06 4.21 2.82
C VAL A 272 16.44 4.97 1.65
N ASN A 273 16.41 6.30 1.75
CA ASN A 273 15.97 7.14 0.64
C ASN A 273 17.02 7.12 -0.47
N ILE A 274 16.65 6.72 -1.67
CA ILE A 274 17.52 6.71 -2.86
C ILE A 274 17.17 7.83 -3.85
N GLY A 275 16.23 8.71 -3.47
CA GLY A 275 15.92 9.95 -4.16
C GLY A 275 14.94 9.80 -5.34
N ASP A 276 14.94 10.82 -6.19
CA ASP A 276 14.03 11.00 -7.32
C ASP A 276 14.60 10.48 -8.65
N GLY A 277 15.80 9.89 -8.61
CA GLY A 277 16.48 9.38 -9.80
C GLY A 277 15.79 8.14 -10.36
N HIS A 278 15.48 8.17 -11.66
CA HIS A 278 14.89 7.05 -12.38
C HIS A 278 15.85 5.87 -12.55
N GLU A 279 17.16 6.10 -12.47
CA GLU A 279 18.20 5.07 -12.48
C GLU A 279 19.29 5.44 -11.48
N GLY A 280 19.93 4.45 -10.90
CA GLY A 280 21.03 4.70 -9.99
C GLY A 280 21.59 3.44 -9.37
N SER A 281 22.58 3.67 -8.49
CA SER A 281 23.14 2.59 -7.68
C SER A 281 23.65 3.15 -6.35
N ILE A 282 23.59 2.32 -5.31
CA ILE A 282 24.12 2.62 -3.99
C ILE A 282 24.79 1.37 -3.41
N ALA A 283 25.93 1.56 -2.75
CA ALA A 283 26.52 0.52 -1.91
C ALA A 283 26.09 0.75 -0.46
N PHE A 284 25.52 -0.26 0.15
CA PHE A 284 24.98 -0.18 1.49
C PHE A 284 25.10 -1.54 2.18
N ALA A 285 25.50 -1.53 3.45
CA ALA A 285 25.47 -2.72 4.30
C ALA A 285 24.06 -2.83 4.90
N PRO A 286 23.27 -3.86 4.55
CA PRO A 286 21.97 -4.07 5.15
C PRO A 286 22.07 -4.15 6.67
N PRO A 287 21.02 -3.77 7.42
CA PRO A 287 20.97 -4.02 8.85
C PRO A 287 21.01 -5.53 9.12
N GLU A 288 21.52 -5.92 10.26
CA GLU A 288 21.40 -7.30 10.71
C GLU A 288 19.93 -7.58 11.08
N PRO A 289 19.36 -8.74 10.71
CA PRO A 289 18.05 -9.15 11.18
C PRO A 289 18.06 -9.28 12.71
N TRP A 290 16.89 -9.20 13.33
CA TRP A 290 16.74 -9.41 14.77
C TRP A 290 17.14 -10.83 15.17
N ASP A 291 16.67 -11.80 14.40
CA ASP A 291 17.09 -13.20 14.51
C ASP A 291 17.08 -13.86 13.10
N GLY A 292 17.75 -15.00 13.00
CA GLY A 292 17.77 -15.72 11.71
C GLY A 292 18.58 -15.05 10.61
N ASP A 293 18.14 -15.26 9.36
CA ASP A 293 18.78 -14.78 8.14
C ASP A 293 17.75 -14.46 7.03
N ASP A 294 16.52 -14.13 7.41
CA ASP A 294 15.38 -13.95 6.52
C ASP A 294 15.11 -12.49 6.12
N MET A 295 16.17 -11.72 5.96
CA MET A 295 16.10 -10.33 5.50
C MET A 295 15.85 -10.24 3.99
N SER A 296 14.94 -9.36 3.61
CA SER A 296 14.71 -8.93 2.22
C SER A 296 14.92 -7.44 2.05
N VAL A 297 15.32 -7.03 0.85
CA VAL A 297 15.20 -5.64 0.42
C VAL A 297 13.94 -5.48 -0.43
N VAL A 298 13.13 -4.48 -0.12
CA VAL A 298 11.94 -4.12 -0.88
C VAL A 298 12.13 -2.74 -1.48
N MET A 299 12.01 -2.63 -2.79
CA MET A 299 12.03 -1.34 -3.46
C MET A 299 10.61 -0.77 -3.49
N VAL A 300 10.49 0.47 -3.05
CA VAL A 300 9.25 1.23 -2.96
C VAL A 300 9.43 2.55 -3.68
N VAL A 301 8.46 2.94 -4.51
CA VAL A 301 8.47 4.20 -5.25
C VAL A 301 7.24 5.01 -4.87
N ASP A 302 7.43 6.08 -4.13
CA ASP A 302 6.38 7.05 -3.86
C ASP A 302 6.19 7.95 -5.08
N TRP A 303 4.97 8.37 -5.31
CA TRP A 303 4.65 9.31 -6.35
C TRP A 303 3.73 10.42 -5.84
N GLU A 304 3.94 11.62 -6.36
CA GLU A 304 3.08 12.78 -6.12
C GLU A 304 2.72 13.45 -7.43
N SER A 305 1.52 13.96 -7.51
CA SER A 305 1.02 14.69 -8.69
C SER A 305 0.71 16.13 -8.29
N HIS A 306 1.44 17.08 -8.86
CA HIS A 306 1.23 18.50 -8.63
C HIS A 306 0.22 19.07 -9.64
N GLY A 307 -0.97 19.43 -9.17
CA GLY A 307 -1.94 20.19 -9.93
C GLY A 307 -2.77 19.39 -10.92
N GLY A 308 -3.39 18.33 -10.45
CA GLY A 308 -4.53 17.75 -11.16
C GLY A 308 -5.61 18.82 -11.41
N PRO A 309 -6.45 18.69 -12.45
CA PRO A 309 -7.48 19.67 -12.74
C PRO A 309 -8.39 19.81 -11.53
N ASN A 310 -8.32 20.99 -10.93
CA ASN A 310 -9.14 21.48 -9.80
C ASN A 310 -10.19 20.49 -9.30
N GLY A 311 -9.87 19.68 -8.28
CA GLY A 311 -10.82 19.06 -7.36
C GLY A 311 -12.08 18.36 -7.90
N GLU A 312 -12.28 18.33 -9.18
CA GLU A 312 -13.38 17.60 -9.78
C GLU A 312 -12.90 16.17 -9.99
N ASN A 313 -13.36 15.29 -9.11
CA ASN A 313 -13.28 13.84 -9.21
C ASN A 313 -13.84 13.35 -10.56
N SER A 314 -13.10 13.54 -11.61
CA SER A 314 -13.44 12.99 -12.91
C SER A 314 -12.79 11.62 -13.12
N LEU A 315 -13.02 10.70 -12.20
CA LEU A 315 -13.16 9.33 -12.70
C LEU A 315 -14.39 9.36 -13.61
N PRO A 316 -14.29 8.97 -14.88
CA PRO A 316 -15.47 8.84 -15.70
C PRO A 316 -16.36 7.84 -14.99
N ALA A 317 -17.39 8.38 -14.31
CA ALA A 317 -18.39 7.53 -13.71
C ALA A 317 -18.84 6.54 -14.78
N PRO A 318 -18.97 5.24 -14.49
CA PRO A 318 -19.46 4.24 -15.44
C PRO A 318 -20.85 4.57 -15.99
N GLY A 319 -21.40 5.73 -15.58
CA GLY A 319 -22.71 6.23 -15.94
C GLY A 319 -22.93 6.56 -17.42
N VAL A 320 -21.95 6.99 -18.17
CA VAL A 320 -22.21 7.42 -19.56
C VAL A 320 -22.43 6.21 -20.47
N ALA A 321 -21.66 5.16 -20.33
CA ALA A 321 -21.88 3.93 -21.11
C ALA A 321 -23.20 3.24 -20.70
N THR A 322 -23.51 3.23 -19.40
CA THR A 322 -24.77 2.68 -18.87
C THR A 322 -25.98 3.53 -19.31
N LEU A 323 -25.84 4.87 -19.31
CA LEU A 323 -26.92 5.75 -19.78
C LEU A 323 -27.18 5.59 -21.29
N LEU A 324 -26.13 5.45 -22.10
CA LEU A 324 -26.24 5.16 -23.53
C LEU A 324 -26.88 3.81 -23.82
N CYS A 325 -26.55 2.78 -23.02
CA CYS A 325 -27.20 1.47 -23.13
C CYS A 325 -28.68 1.53 -22.72
N MET A 326 -29.04 2.31 -21.70
CA MET A 326 -30.47 2.50 -21.32
C MET A 326 -31.25 3.27 -22.37
N LEU A 327 -30.65 4.32 -22.95
CA LEU A 327 -31.29 5.08 -24.04
C LEU A 327 -31.48 4.21 -25.30
N ALA A 328 -30.54 3.34 -25.62
CA ALA A 328 -30.63 2.41 -26.72
C ALA A 328 -31.77 1.34 -26.51
N ALA A 329 -32.02 0.97 -25.24
CA ALA A 329 -33.10 0.04 -24.88
C ALA A 329 -34.51 0.67 -24.93
N LEU A 330 -34.60 2.02 -24.86
CA LEU A 330 -35.86 2.75 -24.92
C LEU A 330 -36.30 3.09 -26.35
N VAL A 331 -35.47 2.83 -27.37
CA VAL A 331 -35.87 3.02 -28.79
C VAL A 331 -36.89 1.96 -29.16
N PRO A 332 -38.16 2.34 -29.48
CA PRO A 332 -39.15 1.38 -29.84
C PRO A 332 -38.73 0.65 -31.13
N ARG A 333 -38.52 -0.64 -31.03
CA ARG A 333 -38.34 -1.50 -32.22
C ARG A 333 -39.58 -1.44 -33.05
N ARG A 334 -39.51 -0.79 -34.19
CA ARG A 334 -40.56 -0.78 -35.21
C ARG A 334 -40.78 -2.24 -35.63
N GLN A 335 -41.91 -2.83 -35.21
CA GLN A 335 -42.35 -4.11 -35.73
C GLN A 335 -42.53 -3.95 -37.24
N ARG A 336 -41.75 -4.70 -38.02
CA ARG A 336 -42.06 -4.96 -39.43
C ARG A 336 -43.19 -5.97 -39.44
N ASP A 337 -44.39 -5.49 -39.70
CA ASP A 337 -45.47 -6.35 -40.09
C ASP A 337 -45.13 -6.97 -41.45
N SER A 338 -44.74 -8.24 -41.44
CA SER A 338 -44.67 -9.03 -42.65
C SER A 338 -46.10 -9.45 -42.97
N GLU A 339 -46.79 -8.70 -43.81
CA GLU A 339 -47.95 -9.20 -44.55
C GLU A 339 -47.49 -10.33 -45.46
N LEU A 340 -47.81 -11.53 -45.09
CA LEU A 340 -47.85 -12.68 -45.99
C LEU A 340 -49.12 -12.56 -46.81
N LEU A 341 -48.96 -12.21 -48.07
CA LEU A 341 -49.93 -12.44 -49.13
C LEU A 341 -49.86 -13.91 -49.56
N GLN A 342 -51.00 -14.51 -49.58
CA GLN A 342 -51.49 -15.74 -50.19
C GLN A 342 -50.56 -16.45 -51.18
#